data_515da6855927f5f8fdd9b109fa5c86dd
#
_entry.id   515da6855927f5f8fdd9b109fa5c86dd
#
_cell.length_a   1.000
_cell.length_b   1.000
_cell.length_c   1.000
_cell.angle_alpha   90.00
_cell.angle_beta   90.00
_cell.angle_gamma   90.00
#
_symmetry.space_group_name_H-M   'P 1'
#
loop_
_entity.id
_entity.type
_entity.pdbx_description
1 polymer ?
#
loop_
_entity_poly.entity_id
_entity_poly.type
_entity_poly.pdbx_seq_one_letter_code
_entity_poly.pdbx_strand_id
1 'polypeptide(L)'
;MKRALKWTAAGVLVLLLGTGVFFWKRPVEAYQKLAQAQLFLEGASSRTTSVEGMRVHYYVMGKVKGPVVVLVHGLGGRSEDWANLAPFLVKAGFRVYMPDLPGYGQSEKPANFSYSVRGEAGVVVGFLGAMGLKQVDLGGWSMGGWIVQLVAAEHPERVKRLMLFDSAGLSVQPKWDTNVFTPQNEAQVNELNALLTPNPPKVPHFVAKDILRASRQDGWVIQRAMAAMLTGNDTTNAMLPRLAMPVLLIWGQKDEITPVEQGETIHRLIPQSELDVIPGCGHLAPRQCTRQIGPDVVGFLQQ
;
A
#
# COMPACT_ATOMS: atom_id res chain seq x y z
N MET A 1 -46.42 20.90 -8.23
CA MET A 1 -45.53 20.64 -7.09
C MET A 1 -45.65 19.22 -6.51
N LYS A 2 -46.79 18.70 -6.07
CA LYS A 2 -46.95 17.37 -5.43
C LYS A 2 -46.52 16.19 -6.32
N ARG A 3 -46.65 16.24 -7.66
CA ARG A 3 -46.18 15.16 -8.58
C ARG A 3 -44.66 15.18 -8.75
N ALA A 4 -44.01 16.34 -8.89
CA ALA A 4 -42.54 16.43 -8.99
C ALA A 4 -41.86 15.89 -7.71
N LEU A 5 -42.40 16.21 -6.54
CA LEU A 5 -41.87 15.74 -5.25
C LEU A 5 -41.98 14.21 -5.09
N LYS A 6 -43.04 13.57 -5.64
CA LYS A 6 -43.20 12.10 -5.63
C LYS A 6 -42.16 11.42 -6.54
N TRP A 7 -41.84 12.01 -7.70
CA TRP A 7 -40.83 11.47 -8.62
C TRP A 7 -39.41 11.61 -8.07
N THR A 8 -39.12 12.74 -7.38
CA THR A 8 -37.83 12.91 -6.69
C THR A 8 -37.66 11.94 -5.52
N ALA A 9 -38.69 11.71 -4.72
CA ALA A 9 -38.67 10.75 -3.62
C ALA A 9 -38.51 9.29 -4.11
N ALA A 10 -39.21 8.92 -5.19
CA ALA A 10 -39.08 7.60 -5.81
C ALA A 10 -37.66 7.41 -6.39
N GLY A 11 -37.11 8.42 -7.06
CA GLY A 11 -35.75 8.39 -7.58
C GLY A 11 -34.67 8.23 -6.49
N VAL A 12 -34.82 8.95 -5.37
CA VAL A 12 -33.92 8.83 -4.21
C VAL A 12 -34.04 7.45 -3.58
N LEU A 13 -35.24 6.89 -3.45
CA LEU A 13 -35.46 5.54 -2.92
C LEU A 13 -34.80 4.47 -3.81
N VAL A 14 -34.94 4.57 -5.12
CA VAL A 14 -34.29 3.66 -6.09
C VAL A 14 -32.77 3.76 -6.01
N LEU A 15 -32.21 4.97 -5.85
CA LEU A 15 -30.78 5.20 -5.67
C LEU A 15 -30.27 4.58 -4.36
N LEU A 16 -31.00 4.76 -3.26
CA LEU A 16 -30.65 4.19 -1.95
C LEU A 16 -30.73 2.66 -1.96
N LEU A 17 -31.74 2.09 -2.59
CA LEU A 17 -31.87 0.64 -2.75
C LEU A 17 -30.77 0.09 -3.67
N GLY A 18 -30.47 0.76 -4.78
CA GLY A 18 -29.39 0.38 -5.70
C GLY A 18 -28.01 0.41 -5.04
N THR A 19 -27.72 1.46 -4.27
CA THR A 19 -26.49 1.55 -3.47
C THR A 19 -26.43 0.47 -2.40
N GLY A 20 -27.52 0.22 -1.66
CA GLY A 20 -27.59 -0.86 -0.67
C GLY A 20 -27.31 -2.25 -1.27
N VAL A 21 -27.94 -2.56 -2.42
CA VAL A 21 -27.68 -3.82 -3.17
C VAL A 21 -26.25 -3.91 -3.66
N PHE A 22 -25.64 -2.81 -4.13
CA PHE A 22 -24.25 -2.77 -4.56
C PHE A 22 -23.31 -3.06 -3.38
N PHE A 23 -23.48 -2.41 -2.23
CA PHE A 23 -22.70 -2.66 -1.01
C PHE A 23 -22.82 -4.11 -0.54
N TRP A 24 -24.00 -4.72 -0.69
CA TRP A 24 -24.22 -6.12 -0.33
C TRP A 24 -23.55 -7.10 -1.30
N LYS A 25 -23.61 -6.84 -2.62
CA LYS A 25 -23.09 -7.75 -3.65
C LYS A 25 -21.60 -7.57 -3.94
N ARG A 26 -21.06 -6.36 -3.70
CA ARG A 26 -19.69 -5.95 -4.04
C ARG A 26 -19.04 -5.15 -2.90
N PRO A 27 -18.98 -5.68 -1.67
CA PRO A 27 -18.47 -4.94 -0.52
C PRO A 27 -17.00 -4.53 -0.67
N VAL A 28 -16.16 -5.32 -1.33
CA VAL A 28 -14.74 -4.99 -1.60
C VAL A 28 -14.65 -3.78 -2.54
N GLU A 29 -15.41 -3.79 -3.64
CA GLU A 29 -15.45 -2.68 -4.58
C GLU A 29 -16.07 -1.44 -3.96
N ALA A 30 -17.12 -1.60 -3.16
CA ALA A 30 -17.75 -0.51 -2.40
C ALA A 30 -16.76 0.15 -1.44
N TYR A 31 -15.98 -0.63 -0.70
CA TYR A 31 -14.91 -0.11 0.16
C TYR A 31 -13.87 0.68 -0.64
N GLN A 32 -13.44 0.17 -1.80
CA GLN A 32 -12.50 0.87 -2.69
C GLN A 32 -13.07 2.21 -3.18
N LYS A 33 -14.36 2.24 -3.57
CA LYS A 33 -15.04 3.49 -3.98
C LYS A 33 -15.12 4.51 -2.85
N LEU A 34 -15.33 4.06 -1.61
CA LEU A 34 -15.30 4.95 -0.45
C LEU A 34 -13.90 5.53 -0.21
N ALA A 35 -12.85 4.72 -0.29
CA ALA A 35 -11.47 5.20 -0.17
C ALA A 35 -11.09 6.17 -1.29
N GLN A 36 -11.53 5.92 -2.54
CA GLN A 36 -11.40 6.86 -3.66
C GLN A 36 -12.11 8.18 -3.38
N ALA A 37 -13.36 8.11 -2.92
CA ALA A 37 -14.13 9.30 -2.58
C ALA A 37 -13.46 10.10 -1.46
N GLN A 38 -12.92 9.43 -0.44
CA GLN A 38 -12.13 10.07 0.63
C GLN A 38 -10.93 10.84 0.04
N LEU A 39 -10.13 10.20 -0.82
CA LEU A 39 -8.99 10.84 -1.47
C LEU A 39 -9.41 12.07 -2.29
N PHE A 40 -10.50 11.99 -3.06
CA PHE A 40 -11.02 13.13 -3.82
C PHE A 40 -11.48 14.28 -2.92
N LEU A 41 -12.18 13.98 -1.82
CA LEU A 41 -12.60 14.98 -0.84
C LEU A 41 -11.42 15.67 -0.16
N GLU A 42 -10.30 14.97 0.02
CA GLU A 42 -9.03 15.51 0.53
C GLU A 42 -8.17 16.18 -0.56
N GLY A 43 -8.72 16.33 -1.78
CA GLY A 43 -8.09 17.08 -2.89
C GLY A 43 -7.11 16.27 -3.75
N ALA A 44 -7.16 14.94 -3.70
CA ALA A 44 -6.38 14.11 -4.60
C ALA A 44 -6.88 14.18 -6.04
N SER A 45 -5.95 14.09 -6.99
CA SER A 45 -6.23 13.89 -8.41
C SER A 45 -5.80 12.51 -8.85
N SER A 46 -6.70 11.77 -9.51
CA SER A 46 -6.43 10.48 -10.17
C SER A 46 -5.82 10.75 -11.55
N ARG A 47 -4.68 10.14 -11.86
CA ARG A 47 -3.94 10.34 -13.10
C ARG A 47 -3.29 9.05 -13.58
N THR A 48 -2.84 9.06 -14.83
CA THR A 48 -2.05 7.98 -15.42
C THR A 48 -0.81 8.53 -16.10
N THR A 49 0.24 7.72 -16.13
CA THR A 49 1.45 7.96 -16.92
C THR A 49 1.89 6.66 -17.58
N SER A 50 2.82 6.75 -18.54
CA SER A 50 3.48 5.58 -19.11
C SER A 50 4.85 5.39 -18.47
N VAL A 51 5.12 4.19 -18.00
CA VAL A 51 6.43 3.77 -17.47
C VAL A 51 6.84 2.52 -18.25
N GLU A 52 7.93 2.58 -18.99
CA GLU A 52 8.42 1.45 -19.81
C GLU A 52 7.34 0.84 -20.73
N GLY A 53 6.46 1.70 -21.26
CA GLY A 53 5.35 1.28 -22.13
C GLY A 53 4.10 0.79 -21.39
N MET A 54 4.17 0.60 -20.07
CA MET A 54 3.02 0.19 -19.25
C MET A 54 2.25 1.42 -18.74
N ARG A 55 0.93 1.32 -18.69
CA ARG A 55 0.07 2.36 -18.12
C ARG A 55 0.06 2.21 -16.59
N VAL A 56 0.64 3.19 -15.90
CA VAL A 56 0.69 3.30 -14.45
C VAL A 56 -0.29 4.37 -13.97
N HIS A 57 -1.26 3.97 -13.14
CA HIS A 57 -2.17 4.87 -12.45
C HIS A 57 -1.53 5.40 -11.17
N TYR A 58 -1.88 6.61 -10.75
CA TYR A 58 -1.47 7.17 -9.47
C TYR A 58 -2.44 8.23 -8.96
N TYR A 59 -2.53 8.36 -7.65
CA TYR A 59 -3.09 9.56 -7.04
C TYR A 59 -1.98 10.56 -6.72
N VAL A 60 -2.31 11.84 -6.83
CA VAL A 60 -1.43 12.93 -6.41
C VAL A 60 -2.23 13.99 -5.68
N MET A 61 -1.71 14.48 -4.55
CA MET A 61 -2.36 15.50 -3.73
C MET A 61 -1.35 16.43 -3.05
N GLY A 62 -1.83 17.56 -2.50
CA GLY A 62 -0.99 18.57 -1.85
C GLY A 62 -0.47 19.66 -2.80
N LYS A 63 0.35 20.58 -2.27
CA LYS A 63 0.84 21.75 -2.99
C LYS A 63 1.81 21.37 -4.10
N VAL A 64 1.66 21.93 -5.31
CA VAL A 64 2.49 21.62 -6.49
C VAL A 64 3.99 21.84 -6.23
N LYS A 65 4.36 22.86 -5.47
CA LYS A 65 5.75 23.20 -5.13
C LYS A 65 6.20 22.66 -3.77
N GLY A 66 5.40 21.83 -3.11
CA GLY A 66 5.80 21.20 -1.83
C GLY A 66 6.91 20.16 -2.03
N PRO A 67 7.67 19.84 -0.98
CA PRO A 67 8.59 18.71 -1.01
C PRO A 67 7.82 17.43 -1.33
N VAL A 68 8.46 16.52 -2.06
CA VAL A 68 7.76 15.38 -2.67
C VAL A 68 7.93 14.13 -1.84
N VAL A 69 6.81 13.49 -1.52
CA VAL A 69 6.75 12.15 -0.94
C VAL A 69 6.13 11.20 -1.95
N VAL A 70 6.73 10.03 -2.14
CA VAL A 70 6.18 8.92 -2.93
C VAL A 70 5.92 7.74 -2.01
N LEU A 71 4.70 7.17 -2.05
CA LEU A 71 4.27 6.07 -1.18
C LEU A 71 3.91 4.84 -2.01
N VAL A 72 4.61 3.74 -1.79
CA VAL A 72 4.49 2.47 -2.52
C VAL A 72 3.76 1.43 -1.68
N HIS A 73 2.63 0.92 -2.18
CA HIS A 73 1.78 -0.05 -1.49
C HIS A 73 2.37 -1.46 -1.43
N GLY A 74 1.81 -2.34 -0.59
CA GLY A 74 2.22 -3.73 -0.42
C GLY A 74 1.56 -4.70 -1.41
N LEU A 75 1.81 -5.99 -1.22
CA LEU A 75 1.24 -7.09 -2.00
C LEU A 75 -0.29 -7.10 -1.91
N GLY A 76 -0.96 -7.15 -3.05
CA GLY A 76 -2.42 -7.08 -3.12
C GLY A 76 -3.01 -5.71 -2.78
N GLY A 77 -2.15 -4.73 -2.45
CA GLY A 77 -2.53 -3.37 -2.13
C GLY A 77 -2.78 -2.49 -3.35
N ARG A 78 -2.94 -1.20 -3.08
CA ARG A 78 -3.16 -0.15 -4.08
C ARG A 78 -2.95 1.23 -3.49
N SER A 79 -2.94 2.24 -4.33
CA SER A 79 -2.75 3.64 -3.94
C SER A 79 -3.73 4.13 -2.88
N GLU A 80 -4.99 3.67 -2.87
CA GLU A 80 -5.99 4.03 -1.87
C GLU A 80 -5.67 3.54 -0.45
N ASP A 81 -4.74 2.62 -0.27
CA ASP A 81 -4.30 2.17 1.05
C ASP A 81 -3.65 3.30 1.87
N TRP A 82 -3.20 4.34 1.20
CA TRP A 82 -2.60 5.53 1.80
C TRP A 82 -3.61 6.64 2.12
N ALA A 83 -4.92 6.41 1.88
CA ALA A 83 -5.96 7.43 2.03
C ALA A 83 -6.03 8.03 3.45
N ASN A 84 -5.63 7.28 4.46
CA ASN A 84 -5.60 7.77 5.84
C ASN A 84 -4.30 8.54 6.18
N LEU A 85 -3.15 8.13 5.64
CA LEU A 85 -1.84 8.75 5.95
C LEU A 85 -1.56 10.00 5.09
N ALA A 86 -1.88 9.96 3.81
CA ALA A 86 -1.56 11.04 2.89
C ALA A 86 -2.08 12.43 3.32
N PRO A 87 -3.28 12.58 3.93
CA PRO A 87 -3.77 13.87 4.43
C PRO A 87 -2.88 14.50 5.52
N PHE A 88 -2.20 13.70 6.38
CA PHE A 88 -1.26 14.21 7.37
C PHE A 88 -0.07 14.90 6.67
N LEU A 89 0.46 14.26 5.65
CA LEU A 89 1.59 14.77 4.87
C LEU A 89 1.21 16.04 4.09
N VAL A 90 0.01 16.05 3.50
CA VAL A 90 -0.51 17.21 2.78
C VAL A 90 -0.70 18.41 3.70
N LYS A 91 -1.24 18.20 4.90
CA LYS A 91 -1.38 19.25 5.93
C LYS A 91 -0.02 19.80 6.36
N ALA A 92 1.01 18.96 6.40
CA ALA A 92 2.39 19.36 6.68
C ALA A 92 3.10 20.05 5.49
N GLY A 93 2.42 20.18 4.34
CA GLY A 93 2.90 20.94 3.16
C GLY A 93 3.53 20.10 2.06
N PHE A 94 3.54 18.78 2.18
CA PHE A 94 4.12 17.88 1.19
C PHE A 94 3.24 17.71 -0.05
N ARG A 95 3.88 17.38 -1.17
CA ARG A 95 3.27 16.87 -2.40
C ARG A 95 3.37 15.36 -2.40
N VAL A 96 2.25 14.65 -2.29
CA VAL A 96 2.22 13.19 -2.13
C VAL A 96 1.81 12.53 -3.44
N TYR A 97 2.61 11.57 -3.90
CA TYR A 97 2.32 10.69 -5.02
C TYR A 97 2.13 9.26 -4.51
N MET A 98 1.11 8.60 -4.98
CA MET A 98 0.74 7.23 -4.60
C MET A 98 0.50 6.43 -5.88
N PRO A 99 1.53 5.81 -6.50
CA PRO A 99 1.34 4.97 -7.67
C PRO A 99 0.70 3.64 -7.30
N ASP A 100 -0.14 3.13 -8.21
CA ASP A 100 -0.47 1.71 -8.28
C ASP A 100 0.63 0.99 -9.05
N LEU A 101 1.25 -0.02 -8.45
CA LEU A 101 2.23 -0.87 -9.13
C LEU A 101 1.57 -1.65 -10.29
N PRO A 102 2.30 -2.10 -11.33
CA PRO A 102 1.79 -3.00 -12.35
C PRO A 102 1.11 -4.23 -11.74
N GLY A 103 -0.04 -4.58 -12.26
CA GLY A 103 -0.84 -5.69 -11.72
C GLY A 103 -1.82 -5.30 -10.62
N TYR A 104 -1.70 -4.10 -10.04
CA TYR A 104 -2.49 -3.66 -8.90
C TYR A 104 -3.35 -2.42 -9.22
N GLY A 105 -4.35 -2.19 -8.39
CA GLY A 105 -5.22 -1.01 -8.47
C GLY A 105 -5.79 -0.78 -9.87
N GLN A 106 -5.59 0.43 -10.38
CA GLN A 106 -6.04 0.85 -11.71
C GLN A 106 -4.90 0.83 -12.76
N SER A 107 -3.70 0.37 -12.40
CA SER A 107 -2.60 0.17 -13.35
C SER A 107 -2.83 -1.00 -14.27
N GLU A 108 -2.07 -1.07 -15.35
CA GLU A 108 -2.08 -2.19 -16.28
C GLU A 108 -1.62 -3.48 -15.59
N LYS A 109 -2.12 -4.63 -16.07
CA LYS A 109 -1.77 -5.97 -15.57
C LYS A 109 -1.09 -6.78 -16.67
N PRO A 110 0.16 -6.47 -17.06
CA PRO A 110 0.79 -7.11 -18.20
C PRO A 110 1.16 -8.56 -17.87
N ALA A 111 0.71 -9.49 -18.72
CA ALA A 111 0.96 -10.92 -18.52
C ALA A 111 2.45 -11.31 -18.66
N ASN A 112 3.24 -10.50 -19.35
CA ASN A 112 4.67 -10.70 -19.56
C ASN A 112 5.57 -9.96 -18.57
N PHE A 113 5.01 -9.24 -17.59
CA PHE A 113 5.79 -8.61 -16.54
C PHE A 113 6.22 -9.65 -15.49
N SER A 114 7.41 -9.49 -14.91
CA SER A 114 7.99 -10.47 -13.98
C SER A 114 7.31 -10.52 -12.62
N TYR A 115 6.76 -9.38 -12.17
CA TYR A 115 6.26 -9.17 -10.81
C TYR A 115 7.29 -9.47 -9.70
N SER A 116 8.59 -9.49 -10.05
CA SER A 116 9.67 -9.57 -9.07
C SER A 116 9.84 -8.24 -8.34
N VAL A 117 10.37 -8.28 -7.12
CA VAL A 117 10.59 -7.05 -6.33
C VAL A 117 11.51 -6.09 -7.09
N ARG A 118 12.54 -6.60 -7.76
CA ARG A 118 13.45 -5.83 -8.61
C ARG A 118 12.74 -5.24 -9.84
N GLY A 119 11.85 -6.00 -10.47
CA GLY A 119 11.04 -5.50 -11.58
C GLY A 119 10.15 -4.33 -11.16
N GLU A 120 9.49 -4.46 -10.01
CA GLU A 120 8.66 -3.39 -9.43
C GLU A 120 9.51 -2.18 -8.99
N ALA A 121 10.74 -2.40 -8.47
CA ALA A 121 11.68 -1.33 -8.16
C ALA A 121 12.06 -0.52 -9.41
N GLY A 122 12.30 -1.21 -10.54
CA GLY A 122 12.51 -0.57 -11.84
C GLY A 122 11.35 0.31 -12.26
N VAL A 123 10.11 -0.16 -12.05
CA VAL A 123 8.90 0.65 -12.33
C VAL A 123 8.82 1.89 -11.43
N VAL A 124 9.15 1.78 -10.14
CA VAL A 124 9.20 2.95 -9.23
C VAL A 124 10.22 3.97 -9.73
N VAL A 125 11.44 3.54 -10.10
CA VAL A 125 12.47 4.43 -10.66
C VAL A 125 11.99 5.08 -11.96
N GLY A 126 11.40 4.28 -12.86
CA GLY A 126 10.79 4.77 -14.11
C GLY A 126 9.67 5.77 -13.87
N PHE A 127 8.82 5.54 -12.85
CA PHE A 127 7.78 6.49 -12.43
C PHE A 127 8.37 7.82 -11.96
N LEU A 128 9.42 7.79 -11.12
CA LEU A 128 10.12 9.01 -10.71
C LEU A 128 10.64 9.78 -11.93
N GLY A 129 11.20 9.07 -12.92
CA GLY A 129 11.67 9.66 -14.18
C GLY A 129 10.54 10.29 -15.00
N ALA A 130 9.44 9.55 -15.21
CA ALA A 130 8.27 10.01 -15.96
C ALA A 130 7.60 11.26 -15.34
N MET A 131 7.67 11.39 -14.00
CA MET A 131 7.17 12.55 -13.26
C MET A 131 8.19 13.70 -13.16
N GLY A 132 9.42 13.56 -13.66
CA GLY A 132 10.47 14.55 -13.52
C GLY A 132 10.96 14.74 -12.08
N LEU A 133 10.74 13.75 -11.21
CA LEU A 133 11.12 13.78 -9.80
C LEU A 133 12.58 13.33 -9.67
N LYS A 134 13.48 14.26 -9.35
CA LYS A 134 14.92 13.97 -9.26
C LYS A 134 15.27 13.22 -7.98
N GLN A 135 14.82 13.75 -6.84
CA GLN A 135 15.03 13.18 -5.52
C GLN A 135 13.75 13.36 -4.68
N VAL A 136 13.33 12.33 -3.95
CA VAL A 136 12.08 12.32 -3.18
C VAL A 136 12.27 11.73 -1.79
N ASP A 137 11.35 12.03 -0.88
CA ASP A 137 11.14 11.24 0.31
C ASP A 137 10.32 10.00 -0.12
N LEU A 138 10.87 8.79 0.09
CA LEU A 138 10.30 7.55 -0.45
C LEU A 138 9.81 6.66 0.68
N GLY A 139 8.54 6.26 0.64
CA GLY A 139 7.95 5.36 1.63
C GLY A 139 7.39 4.09 0.98
N GLY A 140 7.48 2.97 1.70
CA GLY A 140 6.91 1.71 1.23
C GLY A 140 6.39 0.83 2.36
N TRP A 141 5.28 0.14 2.10
CA TRP A 141 4.64 -0.75 3.06
C TRP A 141 4.74 -2.20 2.62
N SER A 142 5.16 -3.12 3.54
CA SER A 142 5.24 -4.56 3.29
C SER A 142 6.14 -4.89 2.08
N MET A 143 5.63 -5.52 1.02
CA MET A 143 6.33 -5.69 -0.26
C MET A 143 6.79 -4.34 -0.85
N GLY A 144 5.98 -3.29 -0.74
CA GLY A 144 6.38 -1.93 -1.15
C GLY A 144 7.59 -1.42 -0.36
N GLY A 145 7.71 -1.78 0.92
CA GLY A 145 8.89 -1.52 1.73
C GLY A 145 10.14 -2.21 1.19
N TRP A 146 10.02 -3.46 0.77
CA TRP A 146 11.10 -4.18 0.10
C TRP A 146 11.51 -3.52 -1.22
N ILE A 147 10.52 -3.14 -2.03
CA ILE A 147 10.75 -2.42 -3.30
C ILE A 147 11.53 -1.13 -3.08
N VAL A 148 11.13 -0.29 -2.11
CA VAL A 148 11.81 0.99 -1.88
C VAL A 148 13.17 0.84 -1.21
N GLN A 149 13.42 -0.27 -0.49
CA GLN A 149 14.78 -0.63 -0.03
C GLN A 149 15.72 -0.87 -1.23
N LEU A 150 15.26 -1.62 -2.26
CA LEU A 150 16.06 -1.81 -3.48
C LEU A 150 16.28 -0.50 -4.21
N VAL A 151 15.25 0.33 -4.38
CA VAL A 151 15.40 1.67 -4.99
C VAL A 151 16.43 2.50 -4.23
N ALA A 152 16.36 2.54 -2.90
CA ALA A 152 17.29 3.30 -2.07
C ALA A 152 18.74 2.76 -2.15
N ALA A 153 18.91 1.46 -2.27
CA ALA A 153 20.22 0.83 -2.35
C ALA A 153 20.88 0.96 -3.74
N GLU A 154 20.10 0.89 -4.82
CA GLU A 154 20.59 0.90 -6.19
C GLU A 154 20.60 2.31 -6.81
N HIS A 155 19.74 3.21 -6.30
CA HIS A 155 19.58 4.59 -6.76
C HIS A 155 19.53 5.59 -5.58
N PRO A 156 20.59 5.62 -4.71
CA PRO A 156 20.59 6.46 -3.51
C PRO A 156 20.44 7.96 -3.83
N GLU A 157 20.86 8.41 -5.00
CA GLU A 157 20.68 9.78 -5.48
C GLU A 157 19.20 10.18 -5.69
N ARG A 158 18.29 9.19 -5.80
CA ARG A 158 16.87 9.40 -6.00
C ARG A 158 16.10 9.51 -4.68
N VAL A 159 16.71 9.11 -3.55
CA VAL A 159 16.05 8.99 -2.25
C VAL A 159 16.68 9.96 -1.26
N LYS A 160 15.89 10.95 -0.81
CA LYS A 160 16.31 11.91 0.21
C LYS A 160 16.19 11.33 1.61
N ARG A 161 15.06 10.71 1.91
CA ARG A 161 14.75 9.99 3.16
C ARG A 161 13.95 8.73 2.80
N LEU A 162 14.11 7.67 3.58
CA LEU A 162 13.44 6.40 3.39
C LEU A 162 12.49 6.12 4.56
N MET A 163 11.27 5.69 4.28
CA MET A 163 10.29 5.28 5.28
C MET A 163 9.83 3.85 4.99
N LEU A 164 9.95 2.97 5.96
CA LEU A 164 9.58 1.56 5.86
C LEU A 164 8.46 1.25 6.86
N PHE A 165 7.32 0.83 6.35
CA PHE A 165 6.14 0.49 7.15
C PHE A 165 5.94 -1.02 7.09
N ASP A 166 6.06 -1.71 8.24
CA ASP A 166 5.87 -3.17 8.33
C ASP A 166 6.54 -3.91 7.15
N SER A 167 7.80 -3.56 6.88
CA SER A 167 8.46 -3.87 5.61
C SER A 167 8.92 -5.33 5.53
N ALA A 168 8.72 -5.96 4.37
CA ALA A 168 9.47 -7.15 3.97
C ALA A 168 10.88 -6.74 3.49
N GLY A 169 11.68 -7.71 3.02
CA GLY A 169 12.98 -7.47 2.36
C GLY A 169 14.13 -8.29 2.93
N LEU A 170 13.99 -8.80 4.15
CA LEU A 170 14.98 -9.69 4.74
C LEU A 170 14.85 -11.12 4.19
N SER A 171 15.98 -11.84 4.19
CA SER A 171 16.01 -13.26 3.87
C SER A 171 15.47 -14.09 5.05
N VAL A 172 14.15 -14.14 5.17
CA VAL A 172 13.45 -14.93 6.18
C VAL A 172 12.35 -15.75 5.52
N GLN A 173 12.13 -16.97 6.04
CA GLN A 173 11.01 -17.81 5.58
C GLN A 173 9.73 -17.42 6.34
N PRO A 174 8.61 -17.22 5.65
CA PRO A 174 7.32 -16.99 6.28
C PRO A 174 6.96 -18.17 7.21
N LYS A 175 6.39 -17.87 8.39
CA LYS A 175 5.88 -18.88 9.32
C LYS A 175 4.41 -19.24 9.07
N TRP A 176 3.79 -18.59 8.08
CA TRP A 176 2.39 -18.73 7.68
C TRP A 176 2.31 -19.30 6.25
N ASP A 177 1.16 -19.89 5.90
CA ASP A 177 0.92 -20.42 4.55
C ASP A 177 0.80 -19.28 3.53
N THR A 178 1.71 -19.22 2.60
CA THR A 178 1.75 -18.16 1.57
C THR A 178 0.51 -18.16 0.67
N ASN A 179 -0.22 -19.26 0.57
CA ASN A 179 -1.47 -19.36 -0.18
C ASN A 179 -2.61 -18.54 0.42
N VAL A 180 -2.53 -18.11 1.70
CA VAL A 180 -3.56 -17.28 2.33
C VAL A 180 -3.75 -15.93 1.62
N PHE A 181 -2.75 -15.44 0.89
CA PHE A 181 -2.87 -14.21 0.09
C PHE A 181 -3.73 -14.39 -1.18
N THR A 182 -4.01 -15.64 -1.57
CA THR A 182 -4.96 -15.98 -2.64
C THR A 182 -6.00 -16.97 -2.13
N PRO A 183 -6.84 -16.57 -1.16
CA PRO A 183 -7.74 -17.47 -0.46
C PRO A 183 -8.72 -18.15 -1.42
N GLN A 184 -8.97 -19.45 -1.19
CA GLN A 184 -9.88 -20.30 -1.96
C GLN A 184 -11.17 -20.60 -1.19
N ASN A 185 -11.20 -20.36 0.11
CA ASN A 185 -12.34 -20.59 0.98
C ASN A 185 -12.40 -19.57 2.13
N GLU A 186 -13.51 -19.52 2.85
CA GLU A 186 -13.74 -18.56 3.93
C GLU A 186 -12.80 -18.76 5.13
N ALA A 187 -12.32 -19.96 5.37
CA ALA A 187 -11.35 -20.21 6.44
C ALA A 187 -10.05 -19.47 6.17
N GLN A 188 -9.53 -19.56 4.93
CA GLN A 188 -8.34 -18.83 4.51
C GLN A 188 -8.55 -17.30 4.47
N VAL A 189 -9.76 -16.81 4.15
CA VAL A 189 -10.08 -15.36 4.27
C VAL A 189 -9.96 -14.91 5.72
N ASN A 190 -10.47 -15.68 6.68
CA ASN A 190 -10.36 -15.36 8.09
C ASN A 190 -8.94 -15.50 8.63
N GLU A 191 -8.19 -16.50 8.15
CA GLU A 191 -6.77 -16.69 8.46
C GLU A 191 -5.94 -15.48 8.01
N LEU A 192 -6.08 -15.04 6.75
CA LEU A 192 -5.43 -13.83 6.26
C LEU A 192 -5.81 -12.59 7.10
N ASN A 193 -7.10 -12.46 7.44
CA ASN A 193 -7.55 -11.34 8.28
C ASN A 193 -6.90 -11.36 9.67
N ALA A 194 -6.71 -12.55 10.26
CA ALA A 194 -6.05 -12.72 11.55
C ALA A 194 -4.54 -12.38 11.50
N LEU A 195 -3.86 -12.74 10.41
CA LEU A 195 -2.45 -12.38 10.19
C LEU A 195 -2.26 -10.87 10.00
N LEU A 196 -3.21 -10.21 9.33
CA LEU A 196 -3.13 -8.78 9.03
C LEU A 196 -3.52 -7.87 10.20
N THR A 197 -4.44 -8.34 11.06
CA THR A 197 -5.07 -7.49 12.08
C THR A 197 -5.13 -8.22 13.42
N PRO A 198 -4.67 -7.61 14.52
CA PRO A 198 -4.77 -8.23 15.84
C PRO A 198 -6.24 -8.42 16.28
N ASN A 199 -6.60 -9.63 16.70
CA ASN A 199 -7.93 -9.97 17.19
C ASN A 199 -9.09 -9.49 16.29
N PRO A 200 -9.06 -9.78 14.99
CA PRO A 200 -10.07 -9.24 14.07
C PRO A 200 -11.41 -9.94 14.29
N PRO A 201 -12.53 -9.24 14.03
CA PRO A 201 -13.82 -9.92 13.95
C PRO A 201 -13.83 -10.91 12.77
N LYS A 202 -14.64 -11.95 12.89
CA LYS A 202 -14.87 -12.88 11.77
C LYS A 202 -15.41 -12.10 10.56
N VAL A 203 -14.84 -12.36 9.39
CA VAL A 203 -15.28 -11.72 8.15
C VAL A 203 -16.70 -12.20 7.81
N PRO A 204 -17.68 -11.29 7.61
CA PRO A 204 -19.04 -11.68 7.24
C PRO A 204 -19.06 -12.48 5.93
N HIS A 205 -19.93 -13.50 5.83
CA HIS A 205 -20.04 -14.39 4.67
C HIS A 205 -20.10 -13.65 3.32
N PHE A 206 -20.93 -12.60 3.20
CA PHE A 206 -21.07 -11.85 1.96
C PHE A 206 -19.79 -11.09 1.57
N VAL A 207 -18.99 -10.64 2.56
CA VAL A 207 -17.68 -10.01 2.33
C VAL A 207 -16.66 -11.07 1.91
N ALA A 208 -16.59 -12.20 2.63
CA ALA A 208 -15.69 -13.30 2.29
C ALA A 208 -15.94 -13.82 0.87
N LYS A 209 -17.23 -13.98 0.48
CA LYS A 209 -17.61 -14.37 -0.89
C LYS A 209 -17.10 -13.40 -1.95
N ASP A 210 -17.11 -12.10 -1.71
CA ASP A 210 -16.60 -11.10 -2.67
C ASP A 210 -15.07 -11.07 -2.70
N ILE A 211 -14.40 -11.26 -1.54
CA ILE A 211 -12.94 -11.46 -1.47
C ILE A 211 -12.52 -12.68 -2.30
N LEU A 212 -13.20 -13.81 -2.15
CA LEU A 212 -12.95 -15.03 -2.93
C LEU A 212 -13.17 -14.83 -4.43
N ARG A 213 -14.15 -14.02 -4.82
CA ARG A 213 -14.38 -13.63 -6.22
C ARG A 213 -13.19 -12.81 -6.74
N ALA A 214 -12.76 -11.80 -6.00
CA ALA A 214 -11.63 -10.95 -6.38
C ALA A 214 -10.33 -11.77 -6.45
N SER A 215 -10.09 -12.67 -5.50
CA SER A 215 -8.96 -13.59 -5.51
C SER A 215 -8.91 -14.47 -6.77
N ARG A 216 -10.05 -15.01 -7.20
CA ARG A 216 -10.12 -15.79 -8.45
C ARG A 216 -9.85 -14.97 -9.69
N GLN A 217 -10.20 -13.68 -9.69
CA GLN A 217 -10.05 -12.80 -10.86
C GLN A 217 -8.61 -12.30 -11.00
N ASP A 218 -8.01 -11.83 -9.91
CA ASP A 218 -6.74 -11.10 -9.92
C ASP A 218 -5.61 -11.80 -9.14
N GLY A 219 -5.89 -12.93 -8.48
CA GLY A 219 -4.95 -13.65 -7.63
C GLY A 219 -3.70 -14.17 -8.36
N TRP A 220 -3.76 -14.33 -9.68
CA TRP A 220 -2.60 -14.75 -10.47
C TRP A 220 -1.43 -13.75 -10.39
N VAL A 221 -1.70 -12.44 -10.23
CA VAL A 221 -0.67 -11.41 -10.00
C VAL A 221 -0.01 -11.65 -8.65
N ILE A 222 -0.84 -11.81 -7.59
CA ILE A 222 -0.36 -12.07 -6.24
C ILE A 222 0.48 -13.35 -6.19
N GLN A 223 0.04 -14.43 -6.85
CA GLN A 223 0.79 -15.69 -6.92
C GLN A 223 2.15 -15.51 -7.58
N ARG A 224 2.24 -14.76 -8.69
CA ARG A 224 3.51 -14.48 -9.36
C ARG A 224 4.45 -13.64 -8.51
N ALA A 225 3.94 -12.57 -7.90
CA ALA A 225 4.72 -11.74 -7.01
C ALA A 225 5.23 -12.54 -5.81
N MET A 226 4.35 -13.32 -5.16
CA MET A 226 4.72 -14.18 -4.04
C MET A 226 5.77 -15.22 -4.44
N ALA A 227 5.61 -15.89 -5.58
CA ALA A 227 6.58 -16.84 -6.10
C ALA A 227 7.96 -16.18 -6.33
N ALA A 228 7.98 -14.96 -6.90
CA ALA A 228 9.22 -14.20 -7.08
C ALA A 228 9.86 -13.79 -5.75
N MET A 229 9.08 -13.33 -4.77
CA MET A 229 9.55 -12.97 -3.43
C MET A 229 10.18 -14.17 -2.70
N LEU A 230 9.58 -15.35 -2.83
CA LEU A 230 10.04 -16.58 -2.18
C LEU A 230 11.35 -17.15 -2.79
N THR A 231 11.78 -16.69 -3.96
CA THR A 231 13.10 -17.07 -4.50
C THR A 231 14.27 -16.57 -3.64
N GLY A 232 14.04 -15.49 -2.88
CA GLY A 232 15.08 -14.82 -2.09
C GLY A 232 16.11 -14.05 -2.91
N ASN A 233 15.99 -14.00 -4.24
CA ASN A 233 16.99 -13.37 -5.12
C ASN A 233 17.13 -11.86 -4.91
N ASP A 234 16.05 -11.19 -4.49
CA ASP A 234 15.99 -9.72 -4.34
C ASP A 234 16.12 -9.25 -2.88
N THR A 235 16.58 -10.11 -1.96
CA THR A 235 16.72 -9.75 -0.53
C THR A 235 17.75 -8.65 -0.31
N THR A 236 17.50 -7.79 0.68
CA THR A 236 18.24 -6.54 0.86
C THR A 236 19.27 -6.58 2.00
N ASN A 237 19.38 -7.69 2.76
CA ASN A 237 20.26 -7.82 3.93
C ASN A 237 21.68 -7.27 3.71
N ALA A 238 22.32 -7.60 2.59
CA ALA A 238 23.68 -7.16 2.29
C ALA A 238 23.76 -5.68 1.83
N MET A 239 22.64 -5.07 1.46
CA MET A 239 22.57 -3.70 0.96
C MET A 239 22.24 -2.70 2.06
N LEU A 240 21.41 -3.08 3.05
CA LEU A 240 20.94 -2.20 4.11
C LEU A 240 22.05 -1.45 4.86
N PRO A 241 23.20 -2.06 5.21
CA PRO A 241 24.29 -1.34 5.89
C PRO A 241 24.93 -0.20 5.07
N ARG A 242 24.65 -0.13 3.76
CA ARG A 242 25.21 0.87 2.84
C ARG A 242 24.26 2.06 2.63
N LEU A 243 23.04 2.01 3.17
CA LEU A 243 22.09 3.12 3.07
C LEU A 243 22.61 4.30 3.89
N ALA A 244 22.84 5.43 3.23
CA ALA A 244 23.41 6.63 3.85
C ALA A 244 22.36 7.71 4.18
N MET A 245 21.16 7.62 3.58
CA MET A 245 20.06 8.55 3.85
C MET A 245 19.43 8.27 5.22
N PRO A 246 18.73 9.25 5.83
CA PRO A 246 17.90 9.00 7.00
C PRO A 246 16.82 7.96 6.72
N VAL A 247 16.58 7.06 7.67
CA VAL A 247 15.60 5.97 7.55
C VAL A 247 14.68 5.95 8.77
N LEU A 248 13.37 5.96 8.54
CA LEU A 248 12.35 5.73 9.56
C LEU A 248 11.73 4.34 9.35
N LEU A 249 11.68 3.56 10.40
CA LEU A 249 11.02 2.27 10.46
C LEU A 249 9.77 2.42 11.33
N ILE A 250 8.60 2.15 10.78
CA ILE A 250 7.32 2.10 11.50
C ILE A 250 6.87 0.65 11.51
N TRP A 251 6.60 0.12 12.70
CA TRP A 251 6.26 -1.29 12.83
C TRP A 251 5.12 -1.55 13.80
N GLY A 252 4.13 -2.33 13.36
CA GLY A 252 3.09 -2.81 14.26
C GLY A 252 3.64 -3.83 15.27
N GLN A 253 3.45 -3.58 16.57
CA GLN A 253 3.91 -4.49 17.64
C GLN A 253 3.35 -5.91 17.50
N LYS A 254 2.18 -6.06 16.90
CA LYS A 254 1.46 -7.33 16.71
C LYS A 254 1.39 -7.75 15.25
N ASP A 255 2.39 -7.40 14.46
CA ASP A 255 2.49 -7.83 13.06
C ASP A 255 2.90 -9.31 12.99
N GLU A 256 2.02 -10.14 12.43
CA GLU A 256 2.27 -11.57 12.24
C GLU A 256 2.74 -11.92 10.81
N ILE A 257 2.65 -10.98 9.86
CA ILE A 257 3.16 -11.13 8.49
C ILE A 257 4.67 -10.87 8.45
N THR A 258 5.09 -9.72 8.93
CA THR A 258 6.49 -9.29 9.10
C THR A 258 6.71 -8.97 10.58
N PRO A 259 6.98 -9.96 11.43
CA PRO A 259 7.13 -9.75 12.88
C PRO A 259 8.12 -8.63 13.22
N VAL A 260 7.87 -7.92 14.34
CA VAL A 260 8.63 -6.74 14.77
C VAL A 260 10.14 -6.99 14.84
N GLU A 261 10.56 -8.24 15.08
CA GLU A 261 11.96 -8.66 15.08
C GLU A 261 12.64 -8.43 13.72
N GLN A 262 11.86 -8.36 12.62
CA GLN A 262 12.41 -7.97 11.31
C GLN A 262 12.73 -6.47 11.30
N GLY A 263 11.86 -5.61 11.84
CA GLY A 263 12.11 -4.18 12.02
C GLY A 263 13.35 -3.92 12.88
N GLU A 264 13.47 -4.63 14.01
CA GLU A 264 14.66 -4.58 14.87
C GLU A 264 15.92 -5.04 14.14
N THR A 265 15.81 -6.05 13.28
CA THR A 265 16.94 -6.52 12.47
C THR A 265 17.34 -5.49 11.43
N ILE A 266 16.39 -4.87 10.73
CA ILE A 266 16.67 -3.77 9.79
C ILE A 266 17.32 -2.60 10.54
N HIS A 267 16.81 -2.24 11.73
CA HIS A 267 17.37 -1.18 12.56
C HIS A 267 18.83 -1.46 12.95
N ARG A 268 19.16 -2.70 13.34
CA ARG A 268 20.54 -3.09 13.62
C ARG A 268 21.46 -3.01 12.39
N LEU A 269 20.92 -3.28 11.19
CA LEU A 269 21.66 -3.19 9.93
C LEU A 269 21.81 -1.75 9.44
N ILE A 270 20.98 -0.82 9.87
CA ILE A 270 21.00 0.60 9.55
C ILE A 270 21.07 1.42 10.84
N PRO A 271 22.26 1.55 11.46
CA PRO A 271 22.36 2.14 12.83
C PRO A 271 21.85 3.58 12.96
N GLN A 272 21.81 4.34 11.85
CA GLN A 272 21.27 5.71 11.82
C GLN A 272 19.75 5.76 11.62
N SER A 273 19.06 4.60 11.51
CA SER A 273 17.60 4.59 11.39
C SER A 273 16.91 4.88 12.72
N GLU A 274 15.69 5.38 12.65
CA GLU A 274 14.76 5.48 13.77
C GLU A 274 13.79 4.30 13.69
N LEU A 275 13.46 3.66 14.81
CA LEU A 275 12.47 2.56 14.85
C LEU A 275 11.36 2.91 15.83
N ASP A 276 10.15 3.05 15.32
CA ASP A 276 8.92 3.27 16.08
C ASP A 276 8.06 2.00 16.05
N VAL A 277 7.95 1.35 17.20
CA VAL A 277 7.08 0.18 17.40
C VAL A 277 5.73 0.65 17.94
N ILE A 278 4.67 0.44 17.16
CA ILE A 278 3.35 0.99 17.44
C ILE A 278 2.51 0.00 18.26
N PRO A 279 2.21 0.31 19.53
CA PRO A 279 1.48 -0.60 20.41
C PRO A 279 0.09 -0.94 19.86
N GLY A 280 -0.27 -2.23 19.89
CA GLY A 280 -1.59 -2.71 19.48
C GLY A 280 -1.83 -2.78 17.98
N CYS A 281 -0.92 -2.27 17.13
CA CYS A 281 -1.01 -2.38 15.67
C CYS A 281 -0.51 -3.73 15.17
N GLY A 282 -1.12 -4.20 14.08
CA GLY A 282 -0.64 -5.32 13.25
C GLY A 282 -0.04 -4.83 11.95
N HIS A 283 -0.07 -5.69 10.92
CA HIS A 283 0.53 -5.43 9.60
C HIS A 283 -0.09 -4.25 8.82
N LEU A 284 -1.26 -3.79 9.21
CA LEU A 284 -1.96 -2.69 8.53
C LEU A 284 -1.71 -1.32 9.20
N ALA A 285 -0.54 -1.07 9.79
CA ALA A 285 -0.24 0.17 10.51
C ALA A 285 -0.55 1.44 9.69
N PRO A 286 -0.19 1.56 8.39
CA PRO A 286 -0.51 2.74 7.57
C PRO A 286 -2.02 2.98 7.35
N ARG A 287 -2.86 1.97 7.57
CA ARG A 287 -4.31 2.04 7.38
C ARG A 287 -5.08 2.18 8.69
N GLN A 288 -4.67 1.44 9.71
CA GLN A 288 -5.42 1.28 10.96
C GLN A 288 -4.90 2.16 12.09
N CYS A 289 -3.59 2.43 12.12
CA CYS A 289 -2.93 3.14 13.20
C CYS A 289 -2.45 4.55 12.80
N THR A 290 -3.00 5.12 11.76
CA THR A 290 -2.54 6.38 11.14
C THR A 290 -2.52 7.55 12.11
N ARG A 291 -3.41 7.58 13.11
CA ARG A 291 -3.42 8.63 14.14
C ARG A 291 -2.19 8.58 15.05
N GLN A 292 -1.62 7.40 15.24
CA GLN A 292 -0.39 7.19 16.01
C GLN A 292 0.83 7.52 15.15
N ILE A 293 0.90 6.99 13.93
CA ILE A 293 2.09 7.10 13.07
C ILE A 293 2.18 8.42 12.30
N GLY A 294 1.07 9.09 12.03
CA GLY A 294 1.05 10.30 11.19
C GLY A 294 1.93 11.44 11.72
N PRO A 295 1.87 11.78 13.03
CA PRO A 295 2.76 12.77 13.63
C PRO A 295 4.24 12.39 13.53
N ASP A 296 4.61 11.13 13.77
CA ASP A 296 6.00 10.64 13.76
C ASP A 296 6.58 10.72 12.34
N VAL A 297 5.79 10.27 11.34
CA VAL A 297 6.16 10.40 9.91
C VAL A 297 6.36 11.86 9.51
N VAL A 298 5.47 12.76 9.93
CA VAL A 298 5.60 14.21 9.65
C VAL A 298 6.84 14.77 10.34
N GLY A 299 7.07 14.43 11.62
CA GLY A 299 8.24 14.86 12.37
C GLY A 299 9.55 14.46 11.72
N PHE A 300 9.67 13.20 11.28
CA PHE A 300 10.82 12.70 10.54
C PHE A 300 11.05 13.43 9.21
N LEU A 301 10.00 13.71 8.47
CA LEU A 301 10.11 14.38 7.16
C LEU A 301 10.45 15.87 7.27
N GLN A 302 10.27 16.48 8.43
CA GLN A 302 10.59 17.90 8.70
C GLN A 302 12.00 18.13 9.26
N GLN A 303 12.72 17.06 9.60
CA GLN A 303 14.16 17.14 9.93
C GLN A 303 14.96 17.47 8.65
#